data_d79bdeb144263ab12908c007b797f2bf
#
_entry.id   d79bdeb144263ab12908c007b797f2bf
#
_cell.length_a   1.000
_cell.length_b   1.000
_cell.length_c   1.000
_cell.angle_alpha   90.00
_cell.angle_beta   90.00
_cell.angle_gamma   90.00
#
_symmetry.space_group_name_H-M   'P 1'
#
loop_
_entity.id
_entity.type
_entity.pdbx_description
1 polymer ?
#
loop_
_entity_poly.entity_id
_entity_poly.type
_entity_poly.pdbx_seq_one_letter_code
_entity_poly.pdbx_strand_id
1 'polypeptide(L)'
;KLSSLTEKPDLMSWSGIVGDDSPFSSGLDFALWNVTLALAWGMVYAVSPWQSSRYLIARDEHVVMRAAVIAAVSLAILEITLYLAGAVVNLTDSGITPPHQVMIYAARNTLPALLGAVLLAGIMAAALSSASTFLSLVGFSVSNDVFPHAAVGEQKMLRISRWTMLGTGIVVLMIAFAIPVDLFWLTYFVGTLFASSWGPVALMSVWSKRITADAAFWGIVSGFLLNAGPRALETLDLISLPFWLDPVLLGGLVSLVVVLVVSRPGNVSREEHVYRMKLHRTPASELDPQKSRFTRRVPVILIIYSLSISTIFMAWYIAPYQQATGSDAMAEIILVCCGLALWLATAAIAWWMIRRSYG
;
A
#
# COMPACT_ATOMS: atom_id res chain seq x y z
N LYS A 1 -6.14 25.19 18.92
CA LYS A 1 -7.19 24.54 18.10
C LYS A 1 -7.15 23.00 18.14
N LEU A 2 -5.99 22.37 18.36
CA LEU A 2 -5.96 20.93 18.64
C LEU A 2 -6.65 20.59 19.98
N SER A 3 -6.56 21.48 20.96
CA SER A 3 -7.29 21.36 22.24
C SER A 3 -8.81 21.44 22.07
N SER A 4 -9.32 22.08 21.02
CA SER A 4 -10.76 22.13 20.76
C SER A 4 -11.33 20.85 20.16
N LEU A 5 -10.51 19.89 19.76
CA LEU A 5 -10.95 18.54 19.40
C LEU A 5 -11.52 17.80 20.61
N THR A 6 -10.94 18.00 21.78
CA THR A 6 -11.44 17.41 23.04
C THR A 6 -12.74 18.05 23.53
N GLU A 7 -13.04 19.28 23.07
CA GLU A 7 -14.29 19.99 23.39
C GLU A 7 -15.47 19.53 22.51
N LYS A 8 -15.21 18.76 21.46
CA LYS A 8 -16.20 18.18 20.53
C LYS A 8 -16.12 16.67 20.52
N PRO A 9 -16.72 15.99 21.52
CA PRO A 9 -16.64 14.53 21.65
C PRO A 9 -17.09 13.78 20.38
N ASP A 10 -18.08 14.32 19.66
CA ASP A 10 -18.62 13.72 18.43
C ASP A 10 -17.58 13.61 17.30
N LEU A 11 -16.57 14.50 17.26
CA LEU A 11 -15.48 14.41 16.29
C LEU A 11 -14.41 13.38 16.65
N MET A 12 -14.40 12.94 17.90
CA MET A 12 -13.50 11.91 18.42
C MET A 12 -14.19 10.56 18.59
N SER A 13 -15.51 10.53 18.44
CA SER A 13 -16.30 9.31 18.52
C SER A 13 -16.39 8.61 17.18
N TRP A 14 -16.73 7.33 17.20
CA TRP A 14 -17.00 6.55 16.00
C TRP A 14 -18.37 6.87 15.39
N SER A 15 -19.13 7.78 16.00
CA SER A 15 -20.39 8.27 15.44
C SER A 15 -20.13 8.91 14.07
N GLY A 16 -20.92 8.51 13.08
CA GLY A 16 -20.72 8.88 11.68
C GLY A 16 -19.72 7.99 10.90
N ILE A 17 -18.92 7.15 11.58
CA ILE A 17 -18.13 6.10 10.94
C ILE A 17 -18.85 4.76 11.03
N VAL A 18 -19.58 4.55 12.15
CA VAL A 18 -20.34 3.33 12.44
C VAL A 18 -21.79 3.70 12.69
N GLY A 19 -22.74 2.98 12.11
CA GLY A 19 -24.19 3.20 12.28
C GLY A 19 -24.99 2.82 11.04
N ASP A 20 -26.30 3.04 11.11
CA ASP A 20 -27.23 2.59 10.05
C ASP A 20 -26.99 3.25 8.69
N ASP A 21 -26.47 4.48 8.67
CA ASP A 21 -26.11 5.21 7.44
C ASP A 21 -24.65 5.03 7.02
N SER A 22 -23.90 4.18 7.72
CA SER A 22 -22.50 3.90 7.47
C SER A 22 -22.32 2.52 6.80
N PRO A 23 -21.30 2.34 5.95
CA PRO A 23 -20.93 1.01 5.49
C PRO A 23 -20.51 0.05 6.61
N PHE A 24 -20.24 0.58 7.83
CA PHE A 24 -19.83 -0.20 8.99
C PHE A 24 -20.93 -0.25 10.05
N SER A 25 -21.48 -1.45 10.29
CA SER A 25 -22.54 -1.65 11.28
C SER A 25 -22.04 -1.67 12.72
N SER A 26 -20.76 -1.94 12.93
CA SER A 26 -20.13 -2.02 14.25
C SER A 26 -18.68 -1.54 14.25
N GLY A 27 -18.16 -1.16 15.42
CA GLY A 27 -16.73 -0.84 15.59
C GLY A 27 -15.81 -2.01 15.24
N LEU A 28 -16.27 -3.25 15.40
CA LEU A 28 -15.52 -4.44 15.01
C LEU A 28 -15.39 -4.55 13.48
N ASP A 29 -16.47 -4.26 12.73
CA ASP A 29 -16.43 -4.28 11.27
C ASP A 29 -15.43 -3.25 10.74
N PHE A 30 -15.46 -2.05 11.29
CA PHE A 30 -14.48 -1.01 10.96
C PHE A 30 -13.05 -1.42 11.32
N ALA A 31 -12.83 -2.05 12.48
CA ALA A 31 -11.52 -2.53 12.88
C ALA A 31 -11.00 -3.65 11.96
N LEU A 32 -11.85 -4.61 11.61
CA LEU A 32 -11.51 -5.69 10.68
C LEU A 32 -11.20 -5.15 9.29
N TRP A 33 -11.98 -4.18 8.82
CA TRP A 33 -11.70 -3.52 7.54
C TRP A 33 -10.36 -2.78 7.55
N ASN A 34 -10.01 -2.06 8.62
CA ASN A 34 -8.71 -1.40 8.75
C ASN A 34 -7.55 -2.40 8.75
N VAL A 35 -7.68 -3.55 9.41
CA VAL A 35 -6.67 -4.62 9.38
C VAL A 35 -6.53 -5.17 7.96
N THR A 36 -7.64 -5.42 7.29
CA THR A 36 -7.65 -5.89 5.89
C THR A 36 -6.99 -4.87 4.96
N LEU A 37 -7.32 -3.59 5.13
CA LEU A 37 -6.71 -2.48 4.39
C LEU A 37 -5.20 -2.43 4.61
N ALA A 38 -4.75 -2.52 5.86
CA ALA A 38 -3.33 -2.49 6.20
C ALA A 38 -2.56 -3.69 5.59
N LEU A 39 -3.14 -4.90 5.62
CA LEU A 39 -2.57 -6.08 5.00
C LEU A 39 -2.51 -5.96 3.47
N ALA A 40 -3.60 -5.49 2.84
CA ALA A 40 -3.67 -5.27 1.40
C ALA A 40 -2.63 -4.25 0.95
N TRP A 41 -2.54 -3.09 1.59
CA TRP A 41 -1.56 -2.07 1.27
C TRP A 41 -0.12 -2.51 1.56
N GLY A 42 0.12 -3.22 2.66
CA GLY A 42 1.41 -3.82 2.95
C GLY A 42 1.86 -4.77 1.83
N MET A 43 0.95 -5.60 1.32
CA MET A 43 1.20 -6.49 0.21
C MET A 43 1.46 -5.72 -1.09
N VAL A 44 0.65 -4.69 -1.39
CA VAL A 44 0.84 -3.81 -2.56
C VAL A 44 2.22 -3.19 -2.56
N TYR A 45 2.65 -2.60 -1.45
CA TYR A 45 3.98 -2.00 -1.35
C TYR A 45 5.11 -3.02 -1.50
N ALA A 46 4.90 -4.27 -1.10
CA ALA A 46 5.90 -5.32 -1.25
C ALA A 46 6.05 -5.81 -2.69
N VAL A 47 4.96 -5.91 -3.46
CA VAL A 47 4.96 -6.64 -4.75
C VAL A 47 4.64 -5.79 -5.98
N SER A 48 4.07 -4.60 -5.81
CA SER A 48 3.65 -3.79 -6.95
C SER A 48 4.80 -3.36 -7.86
N PRO A 49 4.61 -3.32 -9.18
CA PRO A 49 5.67 -2.98 -10.14
C PRO A 49 6.28 -1.59 -9.91
N TRP A 50 5.47 -0.62 -9.52
CA TRP A 50 5.95 0.75 -9.28
C TRP A 50 6.83 0.88 -8.03
N GLN A 51 6.67 -0.01 -7.04
CA GLN A 51 7.56 -0.08 -5.88
C GLN A 51 8.77 -0.97 -6.16
N SER A 52 8.55 -2.14 -6.77
CA SER A 52 9.62 -3.08 -7.12
C SER A 52 10.69 -2.45 -8.01
N SER A 53 10.28 -1.58 -8.95
CA SER A 53 11.23 -0.85 -9.82
C SER A 53 12.21 0.03 -9.01
N ARG A 54 11.79 0.55 -7.84
CA ARG A 54 12.66 1.34 -6.96
C ARG A 54 13.77 0.50 -6.34
N TYR A 55 13.47 -0.74 -6.00
CA TYR A 55 14.46 -1.67 -5.45
C TYR A 55 15.50 -2.06 -6.51
N LEU A 56 15.08 -2.22 -7.78
CA LEU A 56 15.97 -2.55 -8.88
C LEU A 56 16.93 -1.43 -9.29
N ILE A 57 16.60 -0.17 -8.99
CA ILE A 57 17.45 1.00 -9.28
C ILE A 57 18.50 1.21 -8.19
N ALA A 58 18.31 0.63 -7.01
CA ALA A 58 19.21 0.82 -5.88
C ALA A 58 20.61 0.24 -6.18
N ARG A 59 21.64 0.92 -5.70
CA ARG A 59 23.04 0.54 -5.92
C ARG A 59 23.39 -0.80 -5.28
N ASP A 60 22.87 -1.05 -4.08
CA ASP A 60 23.11 -2.25 -3.28
C ASP A 60 21.94 -2.49 -2.32
N GLU A 61 21.87 -3.69 -1.74
CA GLU A 61 20.80 -4.07 -0.80
C GLU A 61 20.81 -3.24 0.50
N HIS A 62 21.97 -2.74 0.91
CA HIS A 62 22.07 -1.86 2.08
C HIS A 62 21.36 -0.54 1.84
N VAL A 63 21.45 0.00 0.63
CA VAL A 63 20.71 1.22 0.24
C VAL A 63 19.21 0.95 0.27
N VAL A 64 18.74 -0.21 -0.23
CA VAL A 64 17.31 -0.59 -0.17
C VAL A 64 16.82 -0.62 1.27
N MET A 65 17.52 -1.31 2.16
CA MET A 65 17.12 -1.45 3.57
C MET A 65 17.10 -0.11 4.31
N ARG A 66 18.07 0.74 4.07
CA ARG A 66 18.12 2.09 4.68
C ARG A 66 17.02 2.99 4.14
N ALA A 67 16.83 3.00 2.81
CA ALA A 67 15.80 3.78 2.17
C ALA A 67 14.40 3.35 2.64
N ALA A 68 14.15 2.05 2.79
CA ALA A 68 12.87 1.54 3.28
C ALA A 68 12.55 2.06 4.68
N VAL A 69 13.53 2.05 5.61
CA VAL A 69 13.31 2.58 6.98
C VAL A 69 13.10 4.08 6.98
N ILE A 70 13.93 4.84 6.25
CA ILE A 70 13.79 6.29 6.16
C ILE A 70 12.42 6.63 5.54
N ALA A 71 12.03 5.94 4.47
CA ALA A 71 10.74 6.13 3.83
C ALA A 71 9.58 5.82 4.78
N ALA A 72 9.63 4.70 5.52
CA ALA A 72 8.59 4.33 6.47
C ALA A 72 8.38 5.41 7.54
N VAL A 73 9.47 5.89 8.15
CA VAL A 73 9.38 6.95 9.17
C VAL A 73 8.89 8.28 8.57
N SER A 74 9.44 8.66 7.40
CA SER A 74 9.05 9.92 6.75
C SER A 74 7.60 9.91 6.30
N LEU A 75 7.12 8.81 5.71
CA LEU A 75 5.73 8.66 5.29
C LEU A 75 4.77 8.73 6.47
N ALA A 76 5.07 8.06 7.58
CA ALA A 76 4.22 8.12 8.76
C ALA A 76 4.11 9.55 9.32
N ILE A 77 5.21 10.30 9.38
CA ILE A 77 5.18 11.71 9.80
C ILE A 77 4.31 12.54 8.84
N LEU A 78 4.47 12.35 7.53
CA LEU A 78 3.70 13.06 6.53
C LEU A 78 2.21 12.71 6.61
N GLU A 79 1.86 11.43 6.71
CA GLU A 79 0.46 10.98 6.82
C GLU A 79 -0.21 11.52 8.07
N ILE A 80 0.43 11.39 9.24
CA ILE A 80 -0.10 11.95 10.49
C ILE A 80 -0.33 13.46 10.34
N THR A 81 0.63 14.18 9.75
CA THR A 81 0.50 15.63 9.55
C THR A 81 -0.66 15.98 8.62
N LEU A 82 -0.86 15.22 7.54
CA LEU A 82 -1.95 15.44 6.58
C LEU A 82 -3.31 15.13 7.21
N TYR A 83 -3.44 14.03 7.94
CA TYR A 83 -4.69 13.70 8.64
C TYR A 83 -5.05 14.73 9.71
N LEU A 84 -4.06 15.17 10.49
CA LEU A 84 -4.28 16.24 11.49
C LEU A 84 -4.67 17.56 10.81
N ALA A 85 -4.05 17.91 9.69
CA ALA A 85 -4.43 19.11 8.94
C ALA A 85 -5.86 19.01 8.43
N GLY A 86 -6.26 17.87 7.86
CA GLY A 86 -7.65 17.61 7.44
C GLY A 86 -8.65 17.72 8.59
N ALA A 87 -8.33 17.13 9.74
CA ALA A 87 -9.17 17.23 10.94
C ALA A 87 -9.34 18.68 11.42
N VAL A 88 -8.26 19.47 11.42
CA VAL A 88 -8.31 20.89 11.80
C VAL A 88 -9.15 21.72 10.83
N VAL A 89 -9.12 21.43 9.55
CA VAL A 89 -9.97 22.09 8.53
C VAL A 89 -11.45 21.76 8.80
N ASN A 90 -11.78 20.51 9.07
CA ASN A 90 -13.16 20.10 9.41
C ASN A 90 -13.70 20.72 10.70
N LEU A 91 -12.84 21.17 11.63
CA LEU A 91 -13.26 21.94 12.79
C LEU A 91 -13.75 23.34 12.43
N THR A 92 -13.30 23.89 11.30
CA THR A 92 -13.69 25.22 10.84
C THR A 92 -14.90 25.16 9.91
N ASP A 93 -15.01 24.11 9.12
CA ASP A 93 -16.12 23.86 8.20
C ASP A 93 -16.32 22.35 8.04
N SER A 94 -17.39 21.83 8.65
CA SER A 94 -17.74 20.40 8.60
C SER A 94 -18.59 20.02 7.37
N GLY A 95 -18.98 21.01 6.55
CA GLY A 95 -19.86 20.82 5.38
C GLY A 95 -19.12 20.55 4.08
N ILE A 96 -17.81 20.30 4.10
CA ILE A 96 -17.02 20.12 2.86
C ILE A 96 -17.33 18.77 2.23
N THR A 97 -18.04 18.80 1.12
CA THR A 97 -18.39 17.61 0.32
C THR A 97 -17.96 17.81 -1.12
N PRO A 98 -17.36 16.80 -1.78
CA PRO A 98 -16.94 15.50 -1.24
C PRO A 98 -15.64 15.60 -0.40
N PRO A 99 -15.37 14.65 0.52
CA PRO A 99 -14.26 14.71 1.47
C PRO A 99 -12.88 14.91 0.85
N HIS A 100 -12.63 14.40 -0.35
CA HIS A 100 -11.34 14.57 -1.06
C HIS A 100 -11.03 16.03 -1.45
N GLN A 101 -12.00 16.95 -1.33
CA GLN A 101 -11.77 18.37 -1.59
C GLN A 101 -11.28 19.17 -0.36
N VAL A 102 -11.19 18.55 0.82
CA VAL A 102 -10.79 19.22 2.06
C VAL A 102 -9.46 19.96 1.93
N MET A 103 -8.44 19.33 1.32
CA MET A 103 -7.13 19.97 1.14
C MET A 103 -7.16 21.10 0.10
N ILE A 104 -7.98 20.97 -0.95
CA ILE A 104 -8.18 22.02 -1.96
C ILE A 104 -8.94 23.20 -1.32
N TYR A 105 -9.94 22.92 -0.50
CA TYR A 105 -10.67 23.91 0.27
C TYR A 105 -9.74 24.67 1.23
N ALA A 106 -8.90 23.96 1.97
CA ALA A 106 -7.92 24.56 2.86
C ALA A 106 -6.95 25.50 2.11
N ALA A 107 -6.49 25.08 0.95
CA ALA A 107 -5.61 25.90 0.11
C ALA A 107 -6.27 27.21 -0.36
N ARG A 108 -7.57 27.17 -0.65
CA ARG A 108 -8.29 28.33 -1.22
C ARG A 108 -8.91 29.25 -0.18
N ASN A 109 -9.35 28.71 0.97
CA ASN A 109 -10.19 29.43 1.91
C ASN A 109 -9.56 29.63 3.29
N THR A 110 -8.60 28.76 3.69
CA THR A 110 -8.05 28.80 5.04
C THR A 110 -6.63 29.36 5.07
N LEU A 111 -5.84 29.10 4.03
CA LEU A 111 -4.43 29.52 3.97
C LEU A 111 -4.25 30.88 3.30
N PRO A 112 -3.21 31.66 3.67
CA PRO A 112 -2.77 32.80 2.89
C PRO A 112 -2.49 32.42 1.44
N ALA A 113 -2.77 33.31 0.48
CA ALA A 113 -2.73 33.03 -0.95
C ALA A 113 -1.43 32.33 -1.42
N LEU A 114 -0.26 32.78 -0.93
CA LEU A 114 1.01 32.18 -1.28
C LEU A 114 1.13 30.71 -0.80
N LEU A 115 0.76 30.44 0.44
CA LEU A 115 0.79 29.08 1.01
C LEU A 115 -0.25 28.17 0.34
N GLY A 116 -1.43 28.72 0.05
CA GLY A 116 -2.47 28.01 -0.72
C GLY A 116 -1.98 27.62 -2.12
N ALA A 117 -1.31 28.52 -2.82
CA ALA A 117 -0.73 28.25 -4.13
C ALA A 117 0.36 27.17 -4.07
N VAL A 118 1.24 27.21 -3.06
CA VAL A 118 2.26 26.17 -2.83
C VAL A 118 1.62 24.81 -2.55
N LEU A 119 0.57 24.76 -1.72
CA LEU A 119 -0.15 23.51 -1.42
C LEU A 119 -0.79 22.92 -2.69
N LEU A 120 -1.48 23.75 -3.49
CA LEU A 120 -2.08 23.29 -4.75
C LEU A 120 -1.01 22.81 -5.74
N ALA A 121 0.10 23.53 -5.88
CA ALA A 121 1.22 23.09 -6.71
C ALA A 121 1.81 21.76 -6.22
N GLY A 122 1.90 21.56 -4.91
CA GLY A 122 2.34 20.29 -4.31
C GLY A 122 1.39 19.14 -4.63
N ILE A 123 0.08 19.34 -4.52
CA ILE A 123 -0.94 18.33 -4.87
C ILE A 123 -0.82 17.96 -6.37
N MET A 124 -0.71 18.98 -7.24
CA MET A 124 -0.52 18.75 -8.67
C MET A 124 0.78 18.00 -8.98
N ALA A 125 1.87 18.36 -8.33
CA ALA A 125 3.16 17.68 -8.51
C ALA A 125 3.10 16.21 -8.08
N ALA A 126 2.43 15.90 -6.96
CA ALA A 126 2.22 14.53 -6.49
C ALA A 126 1.40 13.71 -7.50
N ALA A 127 0.30 14.28 -8.02
CA ALA A 127 -0.54 13.64 -9.03
C ALA A 127 0.24 13.36 -10.34
N LEU A 128 0.99 14.34 -10.85
CA LEU A 128 1.80 14.20 -12.06
C LEU A 128 2.92 13.17 -11.89
N SER A 129 3.54 13.12 -10.71
CA SER A 129 4.58 12.12 -10.39
C SER A 129 4.02 10.69 -10.47
N SER A 130 2.84 10.46 -9.90
CA SER A 130 2.18 9.16 -9.96
C SER A 130 1.75 8.80 -11.38
N ALA A 131 1.08 9.73 -12.08
CA ALA A 131 0.62 9.54 -13.46
C ALA A 131 1.78 9.17 -14.40
N SER A 132 2.90 9.89 -14.33
CA SER A 132 4.09 9.62 -15.15
C SER A 132 4.69 8.24 -14.86
N THR A 133 4.71 7.82 -13.60
CA THR A 133 5.21 6.50 -13.20
C THR A 133 4.33 5.39 -13.78
N PHE A 134 3.01 5.46 -13.61
CA PHE A 134 2.09 4.45 -14.13
C PHE A 134 2.09 4.39 -15.66
N LEU A 135 2.06 5.52 -16.34
CA LEU A 135 2.15 5.56 -17.81
C LEU A 135 3.47 4.95 -18.30
N SER A 136 4.59 5.25 -17.65
CA SER A 136 5.88 4.69 -17.99
C SER A 136 5.91 3.17 -17.81
N LEU A 137 5.34 2.64 -16.72
CA LEU A 137 5.26 1.20 -16.49
C LEU A 137 4.44 0.51 -17.56
N VAL A 138 3.27 1.04 -17.91
CA VAL A 138 2.43 0.49 -19.01
C VAL A 138 3.19 0.54 -20.33
N GLY A 139 3.83 1.67 -20.66
CA GLY A 139 4.58 1.82 -21.89
C GLY A 139 5.75 0.84 -22.00
N PHE A 140 6.50 0.64 -20.91
CA PHE A 140 7.62 -0.31 -20.88
C PHE A 140 7.14 -1.76 -20.89
N SER A 141 6.07 -2.09 -20.16
CA SER A 141 5.52 -3.45 -20.17
C SER A 141 5.05 -3.83 -21.57
N VAL A 142 4.29 -2.98 -22.24
CA VAL A 142 3.85 -3.26 -23.63
C VAL A 142 5.04 -3.39 -24.57
N SER A 143 6.03 -2.50 -24.50
CA SER A 143 7.17 -2.56 -25.41
C SER A 143 8.09 -3.75 -25.17
N ASN A 144 8.27 -4.18 -23.92
CA ASN A 144 9.21 -5.22 -23.55
C ASN A 144 8.58 -6.62 -23.49
N ASP A 145 7.32 -6.71 -23.03
CA ASP A 145 6.70 -7.99 -22.75
C ASP A 145 5.85 -8.51 -23.93
N VAL A 146 5.26 -7.56 -24.72
CA VAL A 146 4.44 -7.93 -25.90
C VAL A 146 5.26 -8.07 -27.16
N PHE A 147 6.34 -7.28 -27.32
CA PHE A 147 7.18 -7.31 -28.53
C PHE A 147 8.54 -7.96 -28.24
N PRO A 148 8.94 -8.99 -29.00
CA PRO A 148 10.23 -9.67 -28.77
C PRO A 148 11.41 -8.73 -29.11
N HIS A 149 12.33 -8.57 -28.16
CA HIS A 149 13.51 -7.71 -28.26
C HIS A 149 14.38 -7.98 -29.50
N ALA A 150 14.51 -9.24 -29.91
CA ALA A 150 15.35 -9.64 -31.04
C ALA A 150 14.84 -9.14 -32.41
N ALA A 151 13.55 -8.80 -32.50
CA ALA A 151 12.90 -8.39 -33.75
C ALA A 151 12.75 -6.86 -33.89
N VAL A 152 12.96 -6.11 -32.80
CA VAL A 152 12.58 -4.69 -32.73
C VAL A 152 13.76 -3.91 -32.17
N GLY A 153 14.42 -3.09 -33.00
CA GLY A 153 15.53 -2.23 -32.55
C GLY A 153 15.10 -1.23 -31.48
N GLU A 154 16.04 -0.80 -30.63
CA GLU A 154 15.83 0.06 -29.46
C GLU A 154 15.01 1.33 -29.74
N GLN A 155 15.28 2.02 -30.85
CA GLN A 155 14.53 3.23 -31.25
C GLN A 155 13.05 2.92 -31.53
N LYS A 156 12.75 1.77 -32.12
CA LYS A 156 11.37 1.35 -32.38
C LYS A 156 10.63 0.98 -31.09
N MET A 157 11.33 0.34 -30.15
CA MET A 157 10.79 0.05 -28.81
C MET A 157 10.44 1.33 -28.05
N LEU A 158 11.32 2.34 -28.06
CA LEU A 158 11.03 3.63 -27.46
C LEU A 158 9.82 4.32 -28.11
N ARG A 159 9.67 4.19 -29.43
CA ARG A 159 8.50 4.73 -30.15
C ARG A 159 7.22 4.01 -29.75
N ILE A 160 7.23 2.69 -29.67
CA ILE A 160 6.09 1.88 -29.20
C ILE A 160 5.71 2.31 -27.78
N SER A 161 6.67 2.38 -26.86
CA SER A 161 6.43 2.81 -25.49
C SER A 161 5.76 4.20 -25.43
N ARG A 162 6.27 5.19 -26.17
CA ARG A 162 5.70 6.55 -26.21
C ARG A 162 4.27 6.59 -26.74
N TRP A 163 3.98 5.84 -27.82
CA TRP A 163 2.63 5.75 -28.36
C TRP A 163 1.66 5.03 -27.42
N THR A 164 2.14 3.99 -26.75
CA THR A 164 1.36 3.30 -25.70
C THR A 164 1.03 4.24 -24.55
N MET A 165 2.02 4.99 -24.05
CA MET A 165 1.79 5.97 -22.98
C MET A 165 0.76 7.03 -23.39
N LEU A 166 0.89 7.56 -24.61
CA LEU A 166 -0.04 8.57 -25.13
C LEU A 166 -1.46 8.00 -25.26
N GLY A 167 -1.60 6.84 -25.89
CA GLY A 167 -2.88 6.18 -26.07
C GLY A 167 -3.56 5.83 -24.73
N THR A 168 -2.80 5.25 -23.80
CA THR A 168 -3.29 4.96 -22.44
C THR A 168 -3.69 6.24 -21.73
N GLY A 169 -2.89 7.30 -21.81
CA GLY A 169 -3.20 8.60 -21.20
C GLY A 169 -4.50 9.20 -21.72
N ILE A 170 -4.73 9.12 -23.03
CA ILE A 170 -5.99 9.60 -23.65
C ILE A 170 -7.18 8.77 -23.16
N VAL A 171 -7.05 7.45 -23.14
CA VAL A 171 -8.13 6.55 -22.67
C VAL A 171 -8.47 6.81 -21.20
N VAL A 172 -7.46 6.93 -20.34
CA VAL A 172 -7.65 7.23 -18.91
C VAL A 172 -8.32 8.59 -18.73
N LEU A 173 -7.90 9.60 -19.51
CA LEU A 173 -8.51 10.94 -19.47
C LEU A 173 -10.00 10.90 -19.88
N MET A 174 -10.33 10.17 -20.94
CA MET A 174 -11.73 9.99 -21.37
C MET A 174 -12.56 9.31 -20.29
N ILE A 175 -12.04 8.25 -19.65
CA ILE A 175 -12.72 7.55 -18.55
C ILE A 175 -12.91 8.51 -17.37
N ALA A 176 -11.90 9.28 -17.01
CA ALA A 176 -11.97 10.21 -15.88
C ALA A 176 -13.02 11.32 -16.06
N PHE A 177 -13.28 11.75 -17.31
CA PHE A 177 -14.35 12.69 -17.60
C PHE A 177 -15.73 12.06 -17.72
N ALA A 178 -15.80 10.78 -18.13
CA ALA A 178 -17.07 10.09 -18.35
C ALA A 178 -17.68 9.53 -17.04
N ILE A 179 -16.85 9.14 -16.10
CA ILE A 179 -17.27 8.44 -14.88
C ILE A 179 -16.81 9.24 -13.65
N PRO A 180 -17.75 9.81 -12.88
CA PRO A 180 -17.41 10.40 -11.58
C PRO A 180 -17.00 9.27 -10.62
N VAL A 181 -15.71 9.14 -10.38
CA VAL A 181 -15.17 8.07 -9.53
C VAL A 181 -14.76 8.65 -8.18
N ASP A 182 -15.17 8.00 -7.09
CA ASP A 182 -14.58 8.26 -5.79
C ASP A 182 -13.13 7.79 -5.78
N LEU A 183 -12.22 8.74 -5.58
CA LEU A 183 -10.78 8.49 -5.67
C LEU A 183 -10.29 7.46 -4.65
N PHE A 184 -10.87 7.45 -3.45
CA PHE A 184 -10.51 6.51 -2.40
C PHE A 184 -10.85 5.07 -2.80
N TRP A 185 -12.10 4.83 -3.21
CA TRP A 185 -12.57 3.49 -3.59
C TRP A 185 -11.89 2.98 -4.85
N LEU A 186 -11.60 3.84 -5.81
CA LEU A 186 -10.82 3.47 -6.99
C LEU A 186 -9.41 3.02 -6.61
N THR A 187 -8.72 3.78 -5.75
CA THR A 187 -7.37 3.46 -5.29
C THR A 187 -7.36 2.19 -4.46
N TYR A 188 -8.36 2.00 -3.59
CA TYR A 188 -8.57 0.78 -2.82
C TYR A 188 -8.72 -0.43 -3.74
N PHE A 189 -9.62 -0.36 -4.73
CA PHE A 189 -9.84 -1.43 -5.69
C PHE A 189 -8.56 -1.82 -6.43
N VAL A 190 -7.83 -0.85 -6.98
CA VAL A 190 -6.56 -1.11 -7.68
C VAL A 190 -5.54 -1.75 -6.73
N GLY A 191 -5.42 -1.23 -5.50
CA GLY A 191 -4.53 -1.79 -4.49
C GLY A 191 -4.87 -3.24 -4.16
N THR A 192 -6.14 -3.53 -3.86
CA THR A 192 -6.60 -4.87 -3.51
C THR A 192 -6.42 -5.87 -4.67
N LEU A 193 -6.55 -5.41 -5.92
CA LEU A 193 -6.32 -6.21 -7.11
C LEU A 193 -4.87 -6.72 -7.21
N PHE A 194 -3.89 -5.84 -7.00
CA PHE A 194 -2.48 -6.22 -6.94
C PHE A 194 -2.17 -7.10 -5.73
N ALA A 195 -2.72 -6.79 -4.56
CA ALA A 195 -2.51 -7.57 -3.35
C ALA A 195 -2.99 -9.01 -3.51
N SER A 196 -4.19 -9.21 -4.06
CA SER A 196 -4.81 -10.53 -4.21
C SER A 196 -4.23 -11.35 -5.36
N SER A 197 -3.92 -10.73 -6.49
CA SER A 197 -3.43 -11.45 -7.67
C SER A 197 -1.91 -11.65 -7.65
N TRP A 198 -1.13 -10.60 -7.39
CA TRP A 198 0.33 -10.65 -7.45
C TRP A 198 0.98 -11.02 -6.12
N GLY A 199 0.37 -10.68 -4.99
CA GLY A 199 0.95 -10.88 -3.66
C GLY A 199 1.40 -12.32 -3.40
N PRO A 200 0.50 -13.30 -3.43
CA PRO A 200 0.85 -14.70 -3.19
C PRO A 200 1.87 -15.23 -4.19
N VAL A 201 1.72 -14.89 -5.48
CA VAL A 201 2.62 -15.34 -6.55
C VAL A 201 4.03 -14.77 -6.38
N ALA A 202 4.15 -13.47 -6.11
CA ALA A 202 5.45 -12.83 -5.91
C ALA A 202 6.18 -13.39 -4.70
N LEU A 203 5.50 -13.54 -3.55
CA LEU A 203 6.08 -14.16 -2.36
C LEU A 203 6.52 -15.59 -2.64
N MET A 204 5.68 -16.39 -3.29
CA MET A 204 6.01 -17.78 -3.62
C MET A 204 7.14 -17.86 -4.64
N SER A 205 7.26 -16.91 -5.58
CA SER A 205 8.36 -16.89 -6.57
C SER A 205 9.72 -16.67 -5.92
N VAL A 206 9.77 -15.88 -4.85
CA VAL A 206 11.02 -15.64 -4.10
C VAL A 206 11.33 -16.78 -3.13
N TRP A 207 10.33 -17.28 -2.39
CA TRP A 207 10.56 -18.17 -1.24
C TRP A 207 10.31 -19.66 -1.54
N SER A 208 9.43 -20.00 -2.48
CA SER A 208 9.09 -21.38 -2.78
C SER A 208 10.03 -21.99 -3.83
N LYS A 209 10.48 -23.21 -3.56
CA LYS A 209 11.28 -24.02 -4.53
C LYS A 209 10.40 -24.78 -5.53
N ARG A 210 9.07 -24.68 -5.42
CA ARG A 210 8.12 -25.53 -6.16
C ARG A 210 7.28 -24.76 -7.18
N ILE A 211 7.26 -23.43 -7.12
CA ILE A 211 6.43 -22.62 -8.01
C ILE A 211 6.89 -22.80 -9.47
N THR A 212 5.91 -22.94 -10.36
CA THR A 212 6.11 -23.04 -11.81
C THR A 212 5.49 -21.84 -12.51
N ALA A 213 5.84 -21.57 -13.77
CA ALA A 213 5.25 -20.50 -14.56
C ALA A 213 3.73 -20.66 -14.70
N ASP A 214 3.24 -21.89 -14.94
CA ASP A 214 1.81 -22.18 -15.01
C ASP A 214 1.10 -21.89 -13.68
N ALA A 215 1.72 -22.28 -12.56
CA ALA A 215 1.17 -21.98 -11.23
C ALA A 215 1.11 -20.47 -10.96
N ALA A 216 2.12 -19.73 -11.37
CA ALA A 216 2.14 -18.28 -11.27
C ALA A 216 1.03 -17.64 -12.12
N PHE A 217 0.90 -18.07 -13.39
CA PHE A 217 -0.14 -17.58 -14.29
C PHE A 217 -1.55 -17.81 -13.73
N TRP A 218 -1.89 -19.05 -13.38
CA TRP A 218 -3.21 -19.37 -12.84
C TRP A 218 -3.46 -18.76 -11.46
N GLY A 219 -2.42 -18.59 -10.65
CA GLY A 219 -2.49 -17.85 -9.39
C GLY A 219 -2.88 -16.39 -9.60
N ILE A 220 -2.24 -15.69 -10.55
CA ILE A 220 -2.58 -14.31 -10.89
C ILE A 220 -4.01 -14.21 -11.42
N VAL A 221 -4.38 -15.06 -12.38
CA VAL A 221 -5.72 -15.05 -12.99
C VAL A 221 -6.81 -15.32 -11.95
N SER A 222 -6.64 -16.33 -11.11
CA SER A 222 -7.63 -16.66 -10.09
C SER A 222 -7.76 -15.56 -9.03
N GLY A 223 -6.64 -15.00 -8.56
CA GLY A 223 -6.65 -13.88 -7.61
C GLY A 223 -7.32 -12.63 -8.18
N PHE A 224 -7.05 -12.33 -9.46
CA PHE A 224 -7.72 -11.24 -10.16
C PHE A 224 -9.23 -11.45 -10.26
N LEU A 225 -9.67 -12.62 -10.77
CA LEU A 225 -11.08 -12.91 -10.98
C LEU A 225 -11.88 -12.95 -9.68
N LEU A 226 -11.29 -13.50 -8.61
CA LEU A 226 -11.93 -13.61 -7.31
C LEU A 226 -11.88 -12.30 -6.48
N ASN A 227 -11.13 -11.30 -6.95
CA ASN A 227 -11.23 -9.94 -6.41
C ASN A 227 -12.19 -9.09 -7.27
N ALA A 228 -11.95 -9.01 -8.57
CA ALA A 228 -12.72 -8.16 -9.47
C ALA A 228 -14.16 -8.61 -9.65
N GLY A 229 -14.41 -9.92 -9.71
CA GLY A 229 -15.76 -10.49 -9.92
C GLY A 229 -16.73 -10.14 -8.79
N PRO A 230 -16.44 -10.53 -7.53
CA PRO A 230 -17.28 -10.16 -6.40
C PRO A 230 -17.45 -8.65 -6.26
N ARG A 231 -16.40 -7.87 -6.46
CA ARG A 231 -16.47 -6.40 -6.39
C ARG A 231 -17.40 -5.82 -7.48
N ALA A 232 -17.37 -6.36 -8.69
CA ALA A 232 -18.30 -5.98 -9.75
C ALA A 232 -19.75 -6.34 -9.40
N LEU A 233 -19.98 -7.52 -8.80
CA LEU A 233 -21.30 -7.93 -8.35
C LEU A 233 -21.83 -7.07 -7.21
N GLU A 234 -20.99 -6.64 -6.28
CA GLU A 234 -21.34 -5.66 -5.22
C GLU A 234 -21.73 -4.31 -5.84
N THR A 235 -20.94 -3.82 -6.81
CA THR A 235 -21.23 -2.53 -7.48
C THR A 235 -22.54 -2.55 -8.27
N LEU A 236 -22.99 -3.75 -8.69
CA LEU A 236 -24.28 -3.96 -9.36
C LEU A 236 -25.42 -4.27 -8.37
N ASP A 237 -25.19 -4.18 -7.07
CA ASP A 237 -26.14 -4.51 -6.00
C ASP A 237 -26.70 -5.95 -6.08
N LEU A 238 -25.96 -6.87 -6.69
CA LEU A 238 -26.37 -8.28 -6.84
C LEU A 238 -25.99 -9.13 -5.62
N ILE A 239 -24.94 -8.74 -4.89
CA ILE A 239 -24.48 -9.39 -3.67
C ILE A 239 -24.03 -8.34 -2.66
N SER A 240 -24.05 -8.68 -1.37
CA SER A 240 -23.40 -7.93 -0.31
C SER A 240 -22.47 -8.88 0.45
N LEU A 241 -21.19 -8.54 0.55
CA LEU A 241 -20.22 -9.35 1.27
C LEU A 241 -19.94 -8.72 2.65
N PRO A 242 -19.86 -9.53 3.70
CA PRO A 242 -19.44 -9.04 5.00
C PRO A 242 -17.94 -8.66 4.97
N PHE A 243 -17.51 -7.71 5.81
CA PHE A 243 -16.13 -7.20 5.81
C PHE A 243 -15.05 -8.25 6.04
N TRP A 244 -15.36 -9.32 6.76
CA TRP A 244 -14.44 -10.45 6.95
C TRP A 244 -14.26 -11.31 5.70
N LEU A 245 -15.11 -11.15 4.69
CA LEU A 245 -15.02 -11.80 3.39
C LEU A 245 -14.71 -10.79 2.27
N ASP A 246 -13.93 -9.77 2.57
CA ASP A 246 -13.52 -8.80 1.55
C ASP A 246 -12.89 -9.52 0.35
N PRO A 247 -13.23 -9.13 -0.88
CA PRO A 247 -12.71 -9.73 -2.12
C PRO A 247 -11.18 -9.84 -2.17
N VAL A 248 -10.44 -8.96 -1.49
CA VAL A 248 -8.97 -9.07 -1.43
C VAL A 248 -8.50 -10.31 -0.67
N LEU A 249 -9.16 -10.64 0.43
CA LEU A 249 -8.83 -11.83 1.23
C LEU A 249 -9.20 -13.11 0.46
N LEU A 250 -10.39 -13.10 -0.15
CA LEU A 250 -10.88 -14.21 -0.97
C LEU A 250 -9.95 -14.46 -2.16
N GLY A 251 -9.67 -13.43 -2.95
CA GLY A 251 -8.80 -13.51 -4.11
C GLY A 251 -7.37 -13.92 -3.74
N GLY A 252 -6.81 -13.35 -2.66
CA GLY A 252 -5.47 -13.68 -2.18
C GLY A 252 -5.35 -15.13 -1.69
N LEU A 253 -6.34 -15.61 -0.94
CA LEU A 253 -6.38 -16.99 -0.48
C LEU A 253 -6.50 -17.98 -1.64
N VAL A 254 -7.41 -17.72 -2.58
CA VAL A 254 -7.60 -18.58 -3.76
C VAL A 254 -6.36 -18.56 -4.65
N SER A 255 -5.75 -17.39 -4.88
CA SER A 255 -4.47 -17.30 -5.59
C SER A 255 -3.40 -18.18 -4.95
N LEU A 256 -3.24 -18.08 -3.62
CA LEU A 256 -2.28 -18.90 -2.88
C LEU A 256 -2.57 -20.41 -3.02
N VAL A 257 -3.83 -20.81 -2.85
CA VAL A 257 -4.24 -22.22 -3.00
C VAL A 257 -3.96 -22.73 -4.41
N VAL A 258 -4.33 -21.96 -5.44
CA VAL A 258 -4.06 -22.33 -6.84
C VAL A 258 -2.57 -22.49 -7.09
N VAL A 259 -1.74 -21.54 -6.62
CA VAL A 259 -0.29 -21.65 -6.72
C VAL A 259 0.22 -22.93 -6.05
N LEU A 260 -0.24 -23.24 -4.86
CA LEU A 260 0.19 -24.46 -4.13
C LEU A 260 -0.26 -25.75 -4.81
N VAL A 261 -1.46 -25.79 -5.37
CA VAL A 261 -2.04 -27.00 -6.01
C VAL A 261 -1.44 -27.24 -7.39
N VAL A 262 -1.25 -26.18 -8.19
CA VAL A 262 -0.71 -26.28 -9.55
C VAL A 262 0.81 -26.47 -9.54
N SER A 263 1.49 -25.98 -8.51
CA SER A 263 2.95 -26.16 -8.35
C SER A 263 3.31 -27.63 -8.12
N ARG A 264 3.89 -28.28 -9.15
CA ARG A 264 4.34 -29.68 -9.05
C ARG A 264 5.85 -29.76 -8.84
N PRO A 265 6.32 -30.47 -7.79
CA PRO A 265 7.74 -30.73 -7.61
C PRO A 265 8.29 -31.49 -8.85
N GLY A 266 9.35 -30.98 -9.45
CA GLY A 266 10.00 -31.62 -10.62
C GLY A 266 9.80 -30.87 -11.94
N ASN A 267 8.84 -29.96 -12.05
CA ASN A 267 8.63 -29.17 -13.27
C ASN A 267 9.40 -27.82 -13.28
N VAL A 268 10.14 -27.53 -12.21
CA VAL A 268 10.97 -26.33 -12.13
C VAL A 268 12.27 -26.56 -12.87
N SER A 269 12.61 -25.69 -13.81
CA SER A 269 13.85 -25.83 -14.58
C SER A 269 15.09 -25.68 -13.70
N ARG A 270 16.20 -26.29 -14.11
CA ARG A 270 17.49 -26.15 -13.42
C ARG A 270 17.95 -24.70 -13.38
N GLU A 271 17.67 -23.94 -14.43
CA GLU A 271 18.05 -22.53 -14.55
C GLU A 271 17.28 -21.67 -13.54
N GLU A 272 15.97 -21.87 -13.42
CA GLU A 272 15.14 -21.19 -12.42
C GLU A 272 15.58 -21.51 -10.99
N HIS A 273 15.93 -22.78 -10.74
CA HIS A 273 16.45 -23.18 -9.43
C HIS A 273 17.76 -22.48 -9.09
N VAL A 274 18.70 -22.44 -10.04
CA VAL A 274 20.00 -21.76 -9.88
C VAL A 274 19.80 -20.25 -9.70
N TYR A 275 18.92 -19.64 -10.49
CA TYR A 275 18.61 -18.22 -10.37
C TYR A 275 18.05 -17.89 -8.98
N ARG A 276 17.07 -18.66 -8.51
CA ARG A 276 16.48 -18.49 -7.17
C ARG A 276 17.52 -18.65 -6.06
N MET A 277 18.42 -19.62 -6.18
CA MET A 277 19.52 -19.79 -5.22
C MET A 277 20.45 -18.57 -5.17
N LYS A 278 20.63 -17.88 -6.30
CA LYS A 278 21.42 -16.63 -6.34
C LYS A 278 20.72 -15.48 -5.64
N LEU A 279 19.38 -15.38 -5.73
CA LEU A 279 18.60 -14.32 -5.05
C LEU A 279 18.77 -14.34 -3.53
N HIS A 280 19.07 -15.50 -2.93
CA HIS A 280 19.25 -15.64 -1.48
C HIS A 280 20.73 -15.58 -1.03
N ARG A 281 21.65 -15.20 -1.92
CA ARG A 281 23.06 -15.04 -1.61
C ARG A 281 23.44 -13.58 -1.75
N THR A 282 23.86 -12.96 -0.67
CA THR A 282 24.48 -11.64 -0.72
C THR A 282 25.73 -11.69 -1.59
N PRO A 283 25.85 -10.86 -2.63
CA PRO A 283 27.07 -10.79 -3.43
C PRO A 283 28.29 -10.46 -2.57
N ALA A 284 29.43 -11.06 -2.88
CA ALA A 284 30.65 -10.81 -2.08
C ALA A 284 31.08 -9.32 -2.06
N SER A 285 30.74 -8.58 -3.13
CA SER A 285 30.94 -7.13 -3.23
C SER A 285 30.09 -6.32 -2.26
N GLU A 286 29.01 -6.89 -1.75
CA GLU A 286 28.09 -6.24 -0.80
C GLU A 286 28.31 -6.67 0.66
N LEU A 287 29.20 -7.64 0.91
CA LEU A 287 29.62 -8.05 2.24
C LEU A 287 30.63 -7.06 2.86
N ASP A 288 30.22 -5.79 2.94
CA ASP A 288 31.01 -4.72 3.55
C ASP A 288 30.70 -4.65 5.05
N PRO A 289 31.67 -4.88 5.96
CA PRO A 289 31.45 -4.85 7.40
C PRO A 289 30.92 -3.52 7.92
N GLN A 290 31.31 -2.39 7.30
CA GLN A 290 30.86 -1.06 7.73
C GLN A 290 29.39 -0.84 7.34
N LYS A 291 29.01 -1.20 6.13
CA LYS A 291 27.63 -1.11 5.66
C LYS A 291 26.71 -2.07 6.42
N SER A 292 27.15 -3.30 6.63
CA SER A 292 26.42 -4.32 7.39
C SER A 292 26.16 -3.88 8.84
N ARG A 293 27.10 -3.15 9.45
CA ARG A 293 26.92 -2.62 10.81
C ARG A 293 25.74 -1.68 10.96
N PHE A 294 25.49 -0.83 9.96
CA PHE A 294 24.32 0.05 9.97
C PHE A 294 23.05 -0.73 9.67
N THR A 295 23.05 -1.61 8.69
CA THR A 295 21.90 -2.44 8.31
C THR A 295 21.41 -3.29 9.48
N ARG A 296 22.32 -3.79 10.32
CA ARG A 296 21.97 -4.50 11.58
C ARG A 296 21.22 -3.64 12.60
N ARG A 297 21.23 -2.31 12.49
CA ARG A 297 20.47 -1.39 13.36
C ARG A 297 19.03 -1.16 12.90
N VAL A 298 18.69 -1.54 11.67
CA VAL A 298 17.34 -1.36 11.11
C VAL A 298 16.23 -1.92 12.00
N PRO A 299 16.32 -3.14 12.54
CA PRO A 299 15.28 -3.66 13.43
C PRO A 299 15.11 -2.85 14.71
N VAL A 300 16.21 -2.32 15.26
CA VAL A 300 16.18 -1.48 16.47
C VAL A 300 15.47 -0.16 16.17
N ILE A 301 15.70 0.44 15.00
CA ILE A 301 15.01 1.66 14.57
C ILE A 301 13.50 1.39 14.43
N LEU A 302 13.11 0.25 13.86
CA LEU A 302 11.71 -0.14 13.75
C LEU A 302 11.04 -0.34 15.12
N ILE A 303 11.76 -0.92 16.09
CA ILE A 303 11.25 -1.09 17.46
C ILE A 303 11.06 0.28 18.13
N ILE A 304 12.06 1.15 18.07
CA ILE A 304 11.96 2.51 18.64
C ILE A 304 10.80 3.27 18.00
N TYR A 305 10.68 3.21 16.68
CA TYR A 305 9.61 3.84 15.95
C TYR A 305 8.22 3.32 16.40
N SER A 306 8.03 2.00 16.46
CA SER A 306 6.75 1.40 16.84
C SER A 306 6.35 1.76 18.28
N LEU A 307 7.29 1.72 19.21
CA LEU A 307 7.04 2.11 20.60
C LEU A 307 6.71 3.60 20.71
N SER A 308 7.43 4.46 19.98
CA SER A 308 7.19 5.90 19.99
C SER A 308 5.81 6.25 19.43
N ILE A 309 5.44 5.70 18.28
CA ILE A 309 4.13 5.94 17.66
C ILE A 309 3.00 5.43 18.57
N SER A 310 3.10 4.21 19.07
CA SER A 310 2.09 3.65 19.99
C SER A 310 1.94 4.48 21.25
N THR A 311 3.04 4.96 21.83
CA THR A 311 3.02 5.85 23.01
C THR A 311 2.36 7.19 22.69
N ILE A 312 2.67 7.79 21.54
CA ILE A 312 2.05 9.03 21.08
C ILE A 312 0.54 8.84 20.92
N PHE A 313 0.08 7.77 20.26
CA PHE A 313 -1.35 7.50 20.12
C PHE A 313 -2.04 7.28 21.46
N MET A 314 -1.43 6.55 22.39
CA MET A 314 -1.99 6.33 23.73
C MET A 314 -2.10 7.64 24.52
N ALA A 315 -1.06 8.46 24.51
CA ALA A 315 -1.01 9.67 25.31
C ALA A 315 -1.81 10.86 24.71
N TRP A 316 -1.82 11.00 23.39
CA TRP A 316 -2.33 12.20 22.72
C TRP A 316 -3.66 12.00 22.02
N TYR A 317 -4.07 10.76 21.79
CA TYR A 317 -5.37 10.43 21.22
C TYR A 317 -6.25 9.68 22.21
N ILE A 318 -5.82 8.49 22.67
CA ILE A 318 -6.68 7.63 23.49
C ILE A 318 -6.98 8.24 24.86
N ALA A 319 -5.98 8.75 25.57
CA ALA A 319 -6.21 9.33 26.87
C ALA A 319 -7.12 10.59 26.83
N PRO A 320 -6.94 11.55 25.91
CA PRO A 320 -7.89 12.64 25.74
C PRO A 320 -9.30 12.18 25.32
N TYR A 321 -9.39 11.16 24.45
CA TYR A 321 -10.66 10.59 24.02
C TYR A 321 -11.44 9.98 25.19
N GLN A 322 -10.79 9.18 26.03
CA GLN A 322 -11.40 8.63 27.24
C GLN A 322 -11.91 9.71 28.18
N GLN A 323 -11.11 10.78 28.35
CA GLN A 323 -11.51 11.92 29.21
C GLN A 323 -12.70 12.70 28.64
N ALA A 324 -12.76 12.85 27.31
CA ALA A 324 -13.82 13.63 26.66
C ALA A 324 -15.14 12.88 26.57
N THR A 325 -15.09 11.57 26.31
CA THR A 325 -16.28 10.75 26.03
C THR A 325 -16.76 9.92 27.23
N GLY A 326 -15.88 9.69 28.23
CA GLY A 326 -16.14 8.74 29.30
C GLY A 326 -16.11 7.27 28.85
N SER A 327 -15.72 7.01 27.59
CA SER A 327 -15.57 5.66 27.02
C SER A 327 -14.33 4.96 27.59
N ASP A 328 -14.36 3.64 27.66
CA ASP A 328 -13.19 2.81 27.97
C ASP A 328 -12.16 2.75 26.83
N ALA A 329 -12.53 3.22 25.63
CA ALA A 329 -11.70 3.23 24.42
C ALA A 329 -11.06 1.85 24.09
N MET A 330 -11.76 0.77 24.41
CA MET A 330 -11.20 -0.59 24.28
C MET A 330 -10.86 -0.92 22.81
N ALA A 331 -11.68 -0.49 21.86
CA ALA A 331 -11.43 -0.76 20.43
C ALA A 331 -10.16 -0.06 19.93
N GLU A 332 -9.97 1.20 20.32
CA GLU A 332 -8.79 2.00 19.97
C GLU A 332 -7.53 1.44 20.60
N ILE A 333 -7.59 1.01 21.85
CA ILE A 333 -6.48 0.34 22.55
C ILE A 333 -6.11 -0.95 21.82
N ILE A 334 -7.09 -1.77 21.44
CA ILE A 334 -6.85 -3.01 20.68
C ILE A 334 -6.16 -2.70 19.34
N LEU A 335 -6.62 -1.69 18.59
CA LEU A 335 -6.00 -1.31 17.34
C LEU A 335 -4.54 -0.87 17.51
N VAL A 336 -4.24 -0.06 18.52
CA VAL A 336 -2.85 0.35 18.82
C VAL A 336 -2.01 -0.85 19.22
N CYS A 337 -2.53 -1.76 20.04
CA CYS A 337 -1.82 -2.98 20.44
C CYS A 337 -1.57 -3.91 19.25
N CYS A 338 -2.55 -4.10 18.35
CA CYS A 338 -2.38 -4.88 17.13
C CYS A 338 -1.33 -4.24 16.20
N GLY A 339 -1.37 -2.92 16.01
CA GLY A 339 -0.37 -2.19 15.24
C GLY A 339 1.03 -2.36 15.81
N LEU A 340 1.19 -2.20 17.13
CA LEU A 340 2.45 -2.43 17.83
C LEU A 340 2.95 -3.86 17.63
N ALA A 341 2.08 -4.87 17.78
CA ALA A 341 2.43 -6.27 17.59
C ALA A 341 2.90 -6.56 16.15
N LEU A 342 2.24 -6.00 15.14
CA LEU A 342 2.63 -6.12 13.73
C LEU A 342 4.02 -5.49 13.47
N TRP A 343 4.28 -4.31 14.02
CA TRP A 343 5.59 -3.65 13.89
C TRP A 343 6.70 -4.43 14.59
N LEU A 344 6.45 -4.94 15.78
CA LEU A 344 7.42 -5.78 16.51
C LEU A 344 7.69 -7.10 15.78
N ALA A 345 6.67 -7.73 15.21
CA ALA A 345 6.82 -8.91 14.37
C ALA A 345 7.67 -8.60 13.13
N THR A 346 7.40 -7.47 12.46
CA THR A 346 8.21 -7.01 11.32
C THR A 346 9.66 -6.78 11.70
N ALA A 347 9.91 -6.15 12.84
CA ALA A 347 11.27 -5.94 13.36
C ALA A 347 11.98 -7.26 13.68
N ALA A 348 11.26 -8.23 14.26
CA ALA A 348 11.79 -9.57 14.54
C ALA A 348 12.14 -10.35 13.27
N ILE A 349 11.27 -10.30 12.26
CA ILE A 349 11.53 -10.89 10.94
C ILE A 349 12.75 -10.22 10.29
N ALA A 350 12.80 -8.90 10.27
CA ALA A 350 13.92 -8.14 9.74
C ALA A 350 15.24 -8.48 10.45
N TRP A 351 15.21 -8.58 11.79
CA TRP A 351 16.35 -8.99 12.58
C TRP A 351 16.85 -10.40 12.22
N TRP A 352 15.92 -11.34 12.12
CA TRP A 352 16.24 -12.73 11.73
C TRP A 352 16.84 -12.81 10.32
N MET A 353 16.24 -12.12 9.35
CA MET A 353 16.71 -12.10 7.96
C MET A 353 18.09 -11.46 7.84
N ILE A 354 18.28 -10.29 8.44
CA ILE A 354 19.55 -9.55 8.42
C ILE A 354 20.65 -10.38 9.08
N ARG A 355 20.36 -11.01 10.22
CA ARG A 355 21.33 -11.86 10.91
C ARG A 355 21.69 -13.09 10.07
N ARG A 356 20.77 -13.66 9.31
CA ARG A 356 21.03 -14.77 8.41
C ARG A 356 21.87 -14.38 7.20
N SER A 357 21.73 -13.16 6.72
CA SER A 357 22.44 -12.66 5.52
C SER A 357 23.83 -12.12 5.85
N TYR A 358 24.02 -11.51 7.01
CA TYR A 358 25.27 -10.81 7.41
C TYR A 358 25.87 -11.32 8.72
N GLY A 359 25.30 -12.31 9.33
CA GLY A 359 25.83 -12.94 10.55
C GLY A 359 26.77 -14.04 10.22
#